data_0b13d11331fa405262a6551ffe26ef67
#
_entry.id   0b13d11331fa405262a6551ffe26ef67
#
_cell.length_a   1.000
_cell.length_b   1.000
_cell.length_c   1.000
_cell.angle_alpha   90.00
_cell.angle_beta   90.00
_cell.angle_gamma   90.00
#
_symmetry.space_group_name_H-M   'P 1'
#
loop_
_entity.id
_entity.type
_entity.pdbx_description
1 polymer ?
#
loop_
_entity_poly.entity_id
_entity_poly.type
_entity_poly.pdbx_seq_one_letter_code
_entity_poly.pdbx_strand_id
1 'polypeptide(L)'
;MKNRIFQNIFLACMAVFLVSSGFILTVLFRHRPGATLLDLFTPLLAVLVLIIVLSLVLAAWLARRITQPLSRIDVQNPDERDIYEELRPLVQRISGQNRQLQQKVDELKVEHARQDAMRREFTANVSHELKTPLTSISGYAELIQGGVVKPEDVPRFAGTIYSEAQRLIVLVNDIIRLSRLEDQDVRQEQQTIDLLELCRETASYLEAAAQTRQVQLQVQGQSMTIHGVYQIAEEIVYNLCDNAIKYNKQGGTVTVTVSARGNRPVVEVRDTGIGIPQQELGRVFERFYRVDKSHSKELGGTGLGLSIVKHGANYLNAELEIESEEQVGTVIRVIFPALQEA
;
A
#
# COMPACT_ATOMS: atom_id res chain seq x y z
N MET A 1 -2.31 -14.60 -41.05
CA MET A 1 -3.59 -14.80 -41.74
C MET A 1 -3.53 -14.31 -43.20
N LYS A 2 -3.16 -13.07 -43.51
CA LYS A 2 -3.13 -12.48 -44.85
C LYS A 2 -2.42 -13.36 -45.91
N ASN A 3 -1.24 -13.91 -45.63
CA ASN A 3 -0.48 -14.76 -46.54
C ASN A 3 -1.13 -16.14 -46.81
N ARG A 4 -1.78 -16.74 -45.82
CA ARG A 4 -2.48 -18.05 -46.03
C ARG A 4 -3.75 -17.92 -46.87
N ILE A 5 -4.50 -16.82 -46.65
CA ILE A 5 -5.70 -16.53 -47.44
C ILE A 5 -5.29 -16.26 -48.89
N PHE A 6 -4.24 -15.48 -49.12
CA PHE A 6 -3.69 -15.21 -50.45
C PHE A 6 -3.21 -16.50 -51.13
N GLN A 7 -2.47 -17.39 -50.44
CA GLN A 7 -2.02 -18.67 -50.96
C GLN A 7 -3.19 -19.59 -51.37
N ASN A 8 -4.23 -19.68 -50.52
CA ASN A 8 -5.40 -20.52 -50.82
C ASN A 8 -6.21 -19.99 -52.02
N ILE A 9 -6.37 -18.67 -52.13
CA ILE A 9 -7.02 -18.04 -53.27
C ILE A 9 -6.19 -18.28 -54.54
N PHE A 10 -4.88 -18.10 -54.48
CA PHE A 10 -3.98 -18.37 -55.60
C PHE A 10 -4.02 -19.82 -56.05
N LEU A 11 -3.98 -20.78 -55.14
CA LEU A 11 -4.11 -22.23 -55.45
C LEU A 11 -5.46 -22.57 -56.07
N ALA A 12 -6.55 -22.00 -55.58
CA ALA A 12 -7.88 -22.20 -56.16
C ALA A 12 -7.97 -21.63 -57.59
N CYS A 13 -7.42 -20.43 -57.81
CA CYS A 13 -7.36 -19.83 -59.16
C CYS A 13 -6.49 -20.63 -60.13
N MET A 14 -5.35 -21.17 -59.68
CA MET A 14 -4.50 -22.09 -60.46
C MET A 14 -5.24 -23.36 -60.82
N ALA A 15 -5.98 -23.98 -59.92
CA ALA A 15 -6.77 -25.18 -60.20
C ALA A 15 -7.86 -24.90 -61.23
N VAL A 16 -8.59 -23.79 -61.13
CA VAL A 16 -9.60 -23.36 -62.12
C VAL A 16 -8.95 -23.11 -63.50
N PHE A 17 -7.77 -22.48 -63.52
CA PHE A 17 -7.01 -22.27 -64.76
C PHE A 17 -6.64 -23.60 -65.45
N LEU A 18 -6.11 -24.57 -64.71
CA LEU A 18 -5.72 -25.87 -65.21
C LEU A 18 -6.94 -26.67 -65.82
N VAL A 19 -8.06 -26.63 -65.10
CA VAL A 19 -9.30 -27.30 -65.56
C VAL A 19 -9.88 -26.60 -66.80
N SER A 20 -9.95 -25.26 -66.81
CA SER A 20 -10.48 -24.52 -67.94
C SER A 20 -9.58 -24.61 -69.18
N SER A 21 -8.25 -24.58 -69.04
CA SER A 21 -7.31 -24.75 -70.15
C SER A 21 -7.37 -26.16 -70.72
N GLY A 22 -7.46 -27.17 -69.83
CA GLY A 22 -7.68 -28.58 -70.28
C GLY A 22 -9.00 -28.75 -71.08
N PHE A 23 -10.08 -28.12 -70.64
CA PHE A 23 -11.37 -28.14 -71.31
C PHE A 23 -11.29 -27.40 -72.65
N ILE A 24 -10.70 -26.21 -72.71
CA ILE A 24 -10.53 -25.48 -73.98
C ILE A 24 -9.68 -26.31 -74.99
N LEU A 25 -8.61 -26.91 -74.49
CA LEU A 25 -7.75 -27.79 -75.33
C LEU A 25 -8.54 -28.95 -75.91
N THR A 26 -9.32 -29.65 -75.12
CA THR A 26 -10.14 -30.81 -75.60
C THR A 26 -11.21 -30.38 -76.58
N VAL A 27 -11.87 -29.24 -76.36
CA VAL A 27 -12.91 -28.75 -77.32
C VAL A 27 -12.28 -28.31 -78.64
N LEU A 28 -11.15 -27.60 -78.63
CA LEU A 28 -10.46 -27.16 -79.84
C LEU A 28 -9.91 -28.33 -80.67
N PHE A 29 -9.28 -29.30 -80.01
CA PHE A 29 -8.80 -30.51 -80.74
C PHE A 29 -9.94 -31.33 -81.35
N ARG A 30 -11.13 -31.32 -80.75
CA ARG A 30 -12.31 -32.05 -81.26
C ARG A 30 -12.96 -31.37 -82.46
N HIS A 31 -12.89 -30.02 -82.53
CA HIS A 31 -13.58 -29.27 -83.62
C HIS A 31 -12.65 -28.78 -84.74
N ARG A 32 -11.33 -28.76 -84.59
CA ARG A 32 -10.35 -28.37 -85.61
C ARG A 32 -9.08 -29.24 -85.52
N PRO A 33 -9.06 -30.39 -86.17
CA PRO A 33 -7.92 -31.31 -86.10
C PRO A 33 -6.63 -30.81 -86.79
N GLY A 34 -6.59 -29.58 -87.36
CA GLY A 34 -5.43 -28.95 -87.96
C GLY A 34 -4.98 -27.64 -87.28
N ALA A 35 -5.44 -27.35 -86.03
CA ALA A 35 -5.07 -26.15 -85.33
C ALA A 35 -3.58 -26.13 -84.92
N THR A 36 -2.90 -25.03 -85.24
CA THR A 36 -1.49 -24.81 -84.85
C THR A 36 -1.38 -24.42 -83.42
N LEU A 37 -0.21 -24.64 -82.80
CA LEU A 37 0.09 -24.19 -81.43
C LEU A 37 -0.18 -22.69 -81.22
N LEU A 38 -0.06 -21.88 -82.30
CA LEU A 38 -0.27 -20.41 -82.22
C LEU A 38 -1.76 -20.05 -82.04
N ASP A 39 -2.67 -20.85 -82.64
CA ASP A 39 -4.13 -20.65 -82.54
C ASP A 39 -4.67 -20.96 -81.14
N LEU A 40 -3.93 -21.74 -80.34
CA LEU A 40 -4.22 -22.09 -78.98
C LEU A 40 -3.72 -21.06 -77.99
N PHE A 41 -2.64 -20.32 -78.34
CA PHE A 41 -1.98 -19.39 -77.41
C PHE A 41 -2.85 -18.18 -77.12
N THR A 42 -3.57 -17.64 -78.09
CA THR A 42 -4.41 -16.45 -77.87
C THR A 42 -5.58 -16.66 -76.91
N PRO A 43 -6.41 -17.72 -77.01
CA PRO A 43 -7.49 -17.93 -76.02
C PRO A 43 -6.98 -18.38 -74.69
N LEU A 44 -5.86 -19.10 -74.57
CA LEU A 44 -5.24 -19.47 -73.32
C LEU A 44 -4.72 -18.27 -72.58
N LEU A 45 -4.06 -17.33 -73.26
CA LEU A 45 -3.57 -16.07 -72.69
C LEU A 45 -4.73 -15.18 -72.15
N ALA A 46 -5.83 -15.10 -72.92
CA ALA A 46 -7.03 -14.35 -72.52
C ALA A 46 -7.66 -14.89 -71.21
N VAL A 47 -7.77 -16.24 -71.14
CA VAL A 47 -8.28 -16.90 -69.93
C VAL A 47 -7.35 -16.66 -68.71
N LEU A 48 -6.04 -16.75 -68.93
CA LEU A 48 -5.06 -16.50 -67.89
C LEU A 48 -5.17 -15.03 -67.32
N VAL A 49 -5.23 -14.05 -68.23
CA VAL A 49 -5.40 -12.64 -67.84
C VAL A 49 -6.72 -12.44 -67.10
N LEU A 50 -7.83 -13.04 -67.56
CA LEU A 50 -9.12 -12.95 -66.90
C LEU A 50 -9.07 -13.51 -65.48
N ILE A 51 -8.41 -14.65 -65.25
CA ILE A 51 -8.28 -15.29 -63.93
C ILE A 51 -7.41 -14.42 -63.00
N ILE A 52 -6.32 -13.85 -63.51
CA ILE A 52 -5.47 -12.94 -62.74
C ILE A 52 -6.25 -11.69 -62.28
N VAL A 53 -6.99 -11.06 -63.19
CA VAL A 53 -7.81 -9.89 -62.88
C VAL A 53 -8.90 -10.24 -61.84
N LEU A 54 -9.60 -11.36 -62.04
CA LEU A 54 -10.64 -11.78 -61.11
C LEU A 54 -10.08 -12.09 -59.72
N SER A 55 -8.91 -12.74 -59.67
CA SER A 55 -8.21 -13.03 -58.39
C SER A 55 -7.77 -11.80 -57.66
N LEU A 56 -7.25 -10.78 -58.35
CA LEU A 56 -6.86 -9.48 -57.78
C LEU A 56 -8.07 -8.72 -57.25
N VAL A 57 -9.18 -8.70 -58.01
CA VAL A 57 -10.44 -8.07 -57.58
C VAL A 57 -11.00 -8.77 -56.32
N LEU A 58 -11.03 -10.10 -56.32
CA LEU A 58 -11.51 -10.89 -55.19
C LEU A 58 -10.62 -10.68 -53.94
N ALA A 59 -9.30 -10.70 -54.13
CA ALA A 59 -8.34 -10.44 -53.05
C ALA A 59 -8.48 -9.01 -52.45
N ALA A 60 -8.67 -8.00 -53.29
CA ALA A 60 -8.90 -6.63 -52.86
C ALA A 60 -10.26 -6.49 -52.15
N TRP A 61 -11.30 -7.17 -52.65
CA TRP A 61 -12.62 -7.18 -52.00
C TRP A 61 -12.60 -7.85 -50.63
N LEU A 62 -11.97 -9.02 -50.52
CA LEU A 62 -11.79 -9.73 -49.23
C LEU A 62 -10.94 -8.94 -48.26
N ALA A 63 -9.86 -8.31 -48.72
CA ALA A 63 -9.02 -7.44 -47.86
C ALA A 63 -9.81 -6.26 -47.31
N ARG A 64 -10.65 -5.60 -48.11
CA ARG A 64 -11.50 -4.50 -47.65
C ARG A 64 -12.60 -4.99 -46.71
N ARG A 65 -13.19 -6.13 -46.95
CA ARG A 65 -14.34 -6.62 -46.18
C ARG A 65 -13.95 -7.28 -44.85
N ILE A 66 -12.75 -7.90 -44.75
CA ILE A 66 -12.32 -8.62 -43.54
C ILE A 66 -11.31 -7.82 -42.74
N THR A 67 -10.37 -7.11 -43.38
CA THR A 67 -9.24 -6.48 -42.66
C THR A 67 -9.57 -5.06 -42.19
N GLN A 68 -10.40 -4.30 -42.91
CA GLN A 68 -10.74 -2.92 -42.53
C GLN A 68 -11.61 -2.84 -41.26
N PRO A 69 -12.63 -3.67 -41.05
CA PRO A 69 -13.40 -3.62 -39.79
C PRO A 69 -12.55 -4.03 -38.59
N LEU A 70 -11.67 -5.01 -38.72
CA LEU A 70 -10.81 -5.46 -37.61
C LEU A 70 -9.78 -4.40 -37.15
N SER A 71 -9.28 -3.55 -38.07
CA SER A 71 -8.31 -2.50 -37.74
C SER A 71 -8.95 -1.25 -37.12
N ARG A 72 -10.28 -1.13 -37.14
CA ARG A 72 -11.05 -0.02 -36.59
C ARG A 72 -11.63 -0.31 -35.21
N ILE A 73 -11.49 -1.55 -34.70
CA ILE A 73 -11.97 -1.89 -33.37
C ILE A 73 -11.07 -1.17 -32.36
N ASP A 74 -11.57 -0.08 -31.78
CA ASP A 74 -10.97 0.53 -30.60
C ASP A 74 -11.30 -0.35 -29.39
N VAL A 75 -10.29 -1.08 -28.90
CA VAL A 75 -10.43 -1.99 -27.76
C VAL A 75 -10.75 -1.23 -26.47
N GLN A 76 -10.48 0.08 -26.43
CA GLN A 76 -10.78 0.93 -25.27
C GLN A 76 -12.23 1.43 -25.26
N ASN A 77 -12.84 1.60 -26.44
CA ASN A 77 -14.23 2.07 -26.56
C ASN A 77 -14.91 1.40 -27.78
N PRO A 78 -15.24 0.08 -27.68
CA PRO A 78 -15.82 -0.65 -28.79
C PRO A 78 -17.21 -0.12 -29.11
N ASP A 79 -17.35 0.50 -30.29
CA ASP A 79 -18.68 0.87 -30.81
C ASP A 79 -19.39 -0.43 -31.22
N GLU A 80 -20.45 -0.81 -30.52
CA GLU A 80 -21.15 -2.09 -30.65
C GLU A 80 -21.76 -2.30 -32.06
N ARG A 81 -21.82 -1.27 -32.90
CA ARG A 81 -22.49 -1.29 -34.21
C ARG A 81 -21.68 -1.95 -35.32
N ASP A 82 -20.34 -2.05 -35.17
CA ASP A 82 -19.43 -2.51 -36.23
C ASP A 82 -18.74 -3.87 -35.95
N ILE A 83 -19.17 -4.59 -34.90
CA ILE A 83 -18.53 -5.85 -34.49
C ILE A 83 -19.35 -7.04 -35.03
N TYR A 84 -18.65 -7.98 -35.72
CA TYR A 84 -19.28 -9.27 -36.10
C TYR A 84 -19.81 -9.98 -34.85
N GLU A 85 -21.04 -10.53 -34.94
CA GLU A 85 -21.71 -11.19 -33.80
C GLU A 85 -20.87 -12.27 -33.14
N GLU A 86 -20.07 -12.99 -33.91
CA GLU A 86 -19.17 -14.05 -33.41
C GLU A 86 -18.00 -13.49 -32.54
N LEU A 87 -17.58 -12.25 -32.76
CA LEU A 87 -16.49 -11.60 -32.00
C LEU A 87 -16.99 -10.81 -30.77
N ARG A 88 -18.30 -10.55 -30.69
CA ARG A 88 -18.93 -9.78 -29.62
C ARG A 88 -18.59 -10.33 -28.24
N PRO A 89 -18.65 -11.65 -27.90
CA PRO A 89 -18.30 -12.17 -26.61
C PRO A 89 -16.83 -11.96 -26.24
N LEU A 90 -15.93 -12.06 -27.24
CA LEU A 90 -14.50 -11.87 -27.02
C LEU A 90 -14.17 -10.40 -26.72
N VAL A 91 -14.76 -9.47 -27.48
CA VAL A 91 -14.57 -8.02 -27.29
C VAL A 91 -15.16 -7.57 -25.95
N GLN A 92 -16.33 -8.06 -25.56
CA GLN A 92 -16.93 -7.78 -24.26
C GLN A 92 -16.06 -8.28 -23.11
N ARG A 93 -15.48 -9.48 -23.25
CA ARG A 93 -14.57 -10.04 -22.23
C ARG A 93 -13.29 -9.21 -22.09
N ILE A 94 -12.68 -8.82 -23.21
CA ILE A 94 -11.47 -7.98 -23.21
C ILE A 94 -11.77 -6.59 -22.65
N SER A 95 -12.88 -5.97 -23.05
CA SER A 95 -13.31 -4.66 -22.53
C SER A 95 -13.60 -4.70 -21.03
N GLY A 96 -14.24 -5.79 -20.56
CA GLY A 96 -14.49 -6.03 -19.14
C GLY A 96 -13.18 -6.15 -18.35
N GLN A 97 -12.23 -6.93 -18.85
CA GLN A 97 -10.90 -7.06 -18.22
C GLN A 97 -10.12 -5.73 -18.22
N ASN A 98 -10.15 -4.98 -19.33
CA ASN A 98 -9.50 -3.68 -19.40
C ASN A 98 -10.10 -2.67 -18.42
N ARG A 99 -11.44 -2.64 -18.26
CA ARG A 99 -12.08 -1.79 -17.25
C ARG A 99 -11.67 -2.17 -15.84
N GLN A 100 -11.63 -3.47 -15.52
CA GLN A 100 -11.17 -3.93 -14.20
C GLN A 100 -9.70 -3.59 -13.94
N LEU A 101 -8.83 -3.74 -14.94
CA LEU A 101 -7.44 -3.35 -14.87
C LEU A 101 -7.28 -1.85 -14.65
N GLN A 102 -8.04 -1.05 -15.40
CA GLN A 102 -8.00 0.41 -15.26
C GLN A 102 -8.47 0.85 -13.86
N GLN A 103 -9.54 0.26 -13.34
CA GLN A 103 -10.00 0.52 -11.97
C GLN A 103 -8.92 0.19 -10.93
N LYS A 104 -8.28 -0.99 -11.04
CA LYS A 104 -7.17 -1.36 -10.14
C LYS A 104 -5.98 -0.41 -10.25
N VAL A 105 -5.64 0.02 -11.47
CA VAL A 105 -4.55 1.00 -11.68
C VAL A 105 -4.90 2.34 -11.03
N ASP A 106 -6.13 2.79 -11.16
CA ASP A 106 -6.55 4.06 -10.56
C ASP A 106 -6.65 3.97 -9.02
N GLU A 107 -7.11 2.85 -8.47
CA GLU A 107 -7.05 2.55 -7.02
C GLU A 107 -5.60 2.57 -6.50
N LEU A 108 -4.67 1.89 -7.20
CA LEU A 108 -3.26 1.88 -6.85
C LEU A 108 -2.61 3.26 -6.94
N LYS A 109 -2.98 4.08 -7.94
CA LYS A 109 -2.49 5.47 -8.04
C LYS A 109 -2.95 6.33 -6.86
N VAL A 110 -4.22 6.20 -6.46
CA VAL A 110 -4.76 6.92 -5.30
C VAL A 110 -4.05 6.51 -4.02
N GLU A 111 -3.86 5.20 -3.81
CA GLU A 111 -3.15 4.67 -2.65
C GLU A 111 -1.68 5.13 -2.62
N HIS A 112 -0.98 5.07 -3.77
CA HIS A 112 0.40 5.55 -3.89
C HIS A 112 0.52 7.05 -3.61
N ALA A 113 -0.41 7.86 -4.15
CA ALA A 113 -0.45 9.29 -3.89
C ALA A 113 -0.68 9.60 -2.40
N ARG A 114 -1.52 8.81 -1.73
CA ARG A 114 -1.76 8.89 -0.29
C ARG A 114 -0.50 8.56 0.52
N GLN A 115 0.20 7.47 0.18
CA GLN A 115 1.46 7.08 0.82
C GLN A 115 2.54 8.15 0.63
N ASP A 116 2.68 8.70 -0.58
CA ASP A 116 3.62 9.79 -0.86
C ASP A 116 3.29 11.07 -0.08
N ALA A 117 2.01 11.40 0.08
CA ALA A 117 1.58 12.54 0.88
C ALA A 117 1.93 12.33 2.36
N MET A 118 1.63 11.16 2.93
CA MET A 118 1.98 10.81 4.31
C MET A 118 3.50 10.84 4.55
N ARG A 119 4.30 10.33 3.60
CA ARG A 119 5.76 10.36 3.68
C ARG A 119 6.31 11.79 3.66
N ARG A 120 5.78 12.66 2.80
CA ARG A 120 6.17 14.09 2.75
C ARG A 120 5.80 14.81 4.03
N GLU A 121 4.60 14.60 4.53
CA GLU A 121 4.14 15.18 5.80
C GLU A 121 5.01 14.70 6.97
N PHE A 122 5.32 13.40 7.04
CA PHE A 122 6.22 12.86 8.04
C PHE A 122 7.59 13.55 8.01
N THR A 123 8.22 13.66 6.82
CA THR A 123 9.53 14.30 6.67
C THR A 123 9.50 15.78 7.07
N ALA A 124 8.43 16.50 6.73
CA ALA A 124 8.24 17.88 7.12
C ALA A 124 8.09 18.03 8.64
N ASN A 125 7.28 17.17 9.27
CA ASN A 125 7.06 17.18 10.72
C ASN A 125 8.33 16.82 11.48
N VAL A 126 9.10 15.80 11.04
CA VAL A 126 10.41 15.46 11.60
C VAL A 126 11.34 16.68 11.57
N SER A 127 11.46 17.33 10.41
CA SER A 127 12.33 18.49 10.25
C SER A 127 11.94 19.64 11.17
N HIS A 128 10.65 19.87 11.34
CA HIS A 128 10.13 20.91 12.23
C HIS A 128 10.36 20.59 13.71
N GLU A 129 10.05 19.35 14.15
CA GLU A 129 10.21 18.91 15.54
C GLU A 129 11.68 18.78 15.95
N LEU A 130 12.61 18.54 15.02
CA LEU A 130 14.05 18.59 15.28
C LEU A 130 14.59 20.03 15.33
N LYS A 131 14.12 20.92 14.45
CA LYS A 131 14.62 22.31 14.38
C LYS A 131 14.33 23.12 15.64
N THR A 132 13.15 22.93 16.22
CA THR A 132 12.72 23.72 17.40
C THR A 132 13.66 23.55 18.61
N PRO A 133 13.92 22.33 19.13
CA PRO A 133 14.85 22.14 20.26
C PRO A 133 16.28 22.54 19.90
N LEU A 134 16.72 22.25 18.65
CA LEU A 134 18.07 22.63 18.21
C LEU A 134 18.28 24.15 18.21
N THR A 135 17.29 24.90 17.76
CA THR A 135 17.33 26.37 17.80
C THR A 135 17.36 26.88 19.23
N SER A 136 16.61 26.28 20.16
CA SER A 136 16.59 26.61 21.59
C SER A 136 17.96 26.32 22.20
N ILE A 137 18.53 25.14 22.00
CA ILE A 137 19.89 24.78 22.49
C ILE A 137 20.92 25.77 21.99
N SER A 138 20.95 26.03 20.66
CA SER A 138 21.92 26.97 20.07
C SER A 138 21.77 28.36 20.63
N GLY A 139 20.54 28.88 20.75
CA GLY A 139 20.31 30.23 21.27
C GLY A 139 20.72 30.41 22.73
N TYR A 140 20.37 29.45 23.61
CA TYR A 140 20.81 29.50 24.99
C TYR A 140 22.33 29.35 25.17
N ALA A 141 22.95 28.48 24.37
CA ALA A 141 24.41 28.32 24.35
C ALA A 141 25.12 29.60 23.91
N GLU A 142 24.63 30.26 22.86
CA GLU A 142 25.17 31.54 22.34
C GLU A 142 25.05 32.66 23.37
N LEU A 143 23.93 32.76 24.10
CA LEU A 143 23.75 33.75 25.17
C LEU A 143 24.73 33.51 26.31
N ILE A 144 25.00 32.27 26.71
CA ILE A 144 25.99 31.94 27.73
C ILE A 144 27.39 32.29 27.21
N GLN A 145 27.74 31.86 25.99
CA GLN A 145 29.05 32.10 25.39
C GLN A 145 29.34 33.61 25.21
N GLY A 146 28.33 34.38 24.82
CA GLY A 146 28.43 35.82 24.62
C GLY A 146 28.53 36.65 25.93
N GLY A 147 28.46 35.99 27.08
CA GLY A 147 28.54 36.68 28.39
C GLY A 147 27.33 37.58 28.71
N VAL A 148 26.24 37.44 27.99
CA VAL A 148 25.01 38.23 28.15
C VAL A 148 24.20 37.74 29.38
N VAL A 149 24.37 36.45 29.75
CA VAL A 149 23.68 35.80 30.85
C VAL A 149 24.40 36.12 32.17
N LYS A 150 23.66 36.56 33.17
CA LYS A 150 24.22 36.75 34.51
C LYS A 150 24.72 35.41 35.08
N PRO A 151 25.83 35.39 35.88
CA PRO A 151 26.35 34.14 36.42
C PRO A 151 25.33 33.30 37.22
N GLU A 152 24.39 33.94 37.89
CA GLU A 152 23.29 33.33 38.65
C GLU A 152 22.26 32.61 37.78
N ASP A 153 22.10 33.02 36.51
CA ASP A 153 21.16 32.43 35.54
C ASP A 153 21.79 31.32 34.69
N VAL A 154 23.12 31.21 34.64
CA VAL A 154 23.82 30.18 33.84
C VAL A 154 23.34 28.76 34.13
N PRO A 155 23.14 28.32 35.41
CA PRO A 155 22.62 26.97 35.68
C PRO A 155 21.22 26.74 35.10
N ARG A 156 20.35 27.74 35.11
CA ARG A 156 19.00 27.65 34.53
C ARG A 156 19.05 27.48 33.03
N PHE A 157 19.87 28.25 32.32
CA PHE A 157 20.05 28.15 30.87
C PHE A 157 20.68 26.79 30.46
N ALA A 158 21.71 26.36 31.24
CA ALA A 158 22.31 25.03 31.03
C ALA A 158 21.30 23.90 31.27
N GLY A 159 20.43 24.02 32.26
CA GLY A 159 19.33 23.09 32.50
C GLY A 159 18.35 23.03 31.34
N THR A 160 18.02 24.17 30.72
CA THR A 160 17.16 24.21 29.52
C THR A 160 17.84 23.54 28.34
N ILE A 161 19.12 23.80 28.10
CA ILE A 161 19.90 23.13 27.05
C ILE A 161 19.87 21.62 27.27
N TYR A 162 20.11 21.14 28.48
CA TYR A 162 20.11 19.72 28.82
C TYR A 162 18.74 19.08 28.56
N SER A 163 17.64 19.72 29.00
CA SER A 163 16.28 19.20 28.81
C SER A 163 15.88 19.12 27.33
N GLU A 164 16.25 20.12 26.53
CA GLU A 164 15.96 20.11 25.09
C GLU A 164 16.82 19.06 24.35
N ALA A 165 18.08 18.84 24.80
CA ALA A 165 18.92 17.77 24.25
C ALA A 165 18.37 16.38 24.58
N GLN A 166 17.89 16.14 25.81
CA GLN A 166 17.24 14.87 26.17
C GLN A 166 15.97 14.63 25.36
N ARG A 167 15.17 15.66 25.16
CA ARG A 167 13.97 15.59 24.30
C ARG A 167 14.32 15.22 22.86
N LEU A 168 15.41 15.80 22.33
CA LEU A 168 15.90 15.49 20.98
C LEU A 168 16.32 14.02 20.83
N ILE A 169 17.03 13.49 21.86
CA ILE A 169 17.43 12.07 21.89
C ILE A 169 16.21 11.15 21.87
N VAL A 170 15.19 11.42 22.68
CA VAL A 170 13.94 10.64 22.68
C VAL A 170 13.28 10.67 21.29
N LEU A 171 13.16 11.87 20.70
CA LEU A 171 12.55 12.03 19.39
C LEU A 171 13.30 11.24 18.29
N VAL A 172 14.64 11.30 18.28
CA VAL A 172 15.45 10.55 17.30
C VAL A 172 15.27 9.05 17.48
N ASN A 173 15.25 8.57 18.74
CA ASN A 173 15.02 7.16 19.01
C ASN A 173 13.63 6.70 18.56
N ASP A 174 12.59 7.49 18.78
CA ASP A 174 11.23 7.20 18.34
C ASP A 174 11.14 7.13 16.80
N ILE A 175 11.85 8.02 16.08
CA ILE A 175 11.92 8.01 14.61
C ILE A 175 12.61 6.73 14.13
N ILE A 176 13.73 6.33 14.75
CA ILE A 176 14.45 5.09 14.40
C ILE A 176 13.57 3.86 14.65
N ARG A 177 12.86 3.81 15.77
CA ARG A 177 11.92 2.72 16.10
C ARG A 177 10.80 2.63 15.04
N LEU A 178 10.18 3.77 14.74
CA LEU A 178 9.11 3.83 13.73
C LEU A 178 9.62 3.38 12.35
N SER A 179 10.82 3.83 11.94
CA SER A 179 11.43 3.43 10.67
C SER A 179 11.67 1.92 10.60
N ARG A 180 12.10 1.28 11.70
CA ARG A 180 12.28 -0.18 11.76
C ARG A 180 10.97 -0.96 11.65
N LEU A 181 9.88 -0.43 12.21
CA LEU A 181 8.56 -1.05 12.13
C LEU A 181 7.92 -0.95 10.73
N GLU A 182 8.35 0.04 9.93
CA GLU A 182 7.90 0.21 8.54
C GLU A 182 8.66 -0.65 7.55
N ASP A 183 9.89 -1.02 7.90
CA ASP A 183 10.76 -1.87 7.06
C ASP A 183 10.42 -3.35 7.28
N GLN A 184 9.47 -3.87 6.47
CA GLN A 184 9.00 -5.26 6.54
C GLN A 184 10.08 -6.29 6.18
N ASP A 185 11.21 -5.87 5.61
CA ASP A 185 12.30 -6.76 5.19
C ASP A 185 13.25 -7.16 6.32
N VAL A 186 13.16 -6.52 7.49
CA VAL A 186 13.97 -6.91 8.64
C VAL A 186 13.35 -8.15 9.29
N ARG A 187 13.84 -9.33 8.92
CA ARG A 187 13.53 -10.60 9.58
C ARG A 187 14.03 -10.55 11.02
N GLN A 188 13.18 -10.09 11.93
CA GLN A 188 13.44 -10.21 13.36
C GLN A 188 13.05 -11.61 13.81
N GLU A 189 13.79 -12.12 14.78
CA GLU A 189 13.58 -13.47 15.32
C GLU A 189 12.22 -13.53 16.05
N GLN A 190 11.33 -14.38 15.53
CA GLN A 190 10.03 -14.62 16.14
C GLN A 190 10.16 -15.66 17.24
N GLN A 191 9.55 -15.41 18.37
CA GLN A 191 9.56 -16.30 19.53
C GLN A 191 8.20 -16.36 20.23
N THR A 192 8.03 -17.31 21.10
CA THR A 192 6.87 -17.39 21.98
C THR A 192 7.06 -16.44 23.15
N ILE A 193 6.11 -15.54 23.36
CA ILE A 193 6.17 -14.44 24.33
C ILE A 193 5.03 -14.62 25.33
N ASP A 194 5.33 -14.67 26.64
CA ASP A 194 4.33 -14.56 27.69
C ASP A 194 4.00 -13.08 27.92
N LEU A 195 2.77 -12.69 27.58
CA LEU A 195 2.30 -11.32 27.69
C LEU A 195 2.24 -10.82 29.13
N LEU A 196 1.92 -11.68 30.10
CA LEU A 196 1.84 -11.26 31.50
C LEU A 196 3.23 -10.98 32.08
N GLU A 197 4.21 -11.80 31.75
CA GLU A 197 5.61 -11.59 32.13
C GLU A 197 6.16 -10.30 31.50
N LEU A 198 5.99 -10.13 30.20
CA LEU A 198 6.37 -8.92 29.45
C LEU A 198 5.73 -7.66 30.04
N CYS A 199 4.43 -7.69 30.38
CA CYS A 199 3.77 -6.56 31.02
C CYS A 199 4.34 -6.23 32.42
N ARG A 200 4.72 -7.25 33.20
CA ARG A 200 5.35 -7.07 34.52
C ARG A 200 6.75 -6.47 34.42
N GLU A 201 7.54 -6.96 33.49
CA GLU A 201 8.88 -6.41 33.22
C GLU A 201 8.79 -4.95 32.78
N THR A 202 7.92 -4.64 31.82
CA THR A 202 7.71 -3.27 31.33
C THR A 202 7.21 -2.35 32.45
N ALA A 203 6.28 -2.80 33.29
CA ALA A 203 5.80 -2.03 34.44
C ALA A 203 6.92 -1.75 35.44
N SER A 204 7.80 -2.70 35.71
CA SER A 204 8.98 -2.55 36.56
C SER A 204 9.91 -1.41 36.09
N TYR A 205 10.13 -1.28 34.77
CA TYR A 205 10.91 -0.17 34.21
C TYR A 205 10.24 1.20 34.37
N LEU A 206 8.91 1.24 34.38
CA LEU A 206 8.12 2.46 34.47
C LEU A 206 7.75 2.86 35.90
N GLU A 207 8.05 2.04 36.90
CA GLU A 207 7.70 2.26 38.31
C GLU A 207 8.23 3.61 38.85
N ALA A 208 9.49 3.95 38.57
CA ALA A 208 10.09 5.22 39.01
C ALA A 208 9.39 6.42 38.34
N ALA A 209 9.01 6.33 37.09
CA ALA A 209 8.27 7.38 36.38
C ALA A 209 6.85 7.53 36.95
N ALA A 210 6.17 6.42 37.25
CA ALA A 210 4.87 6.42 37.89
C ALA A 210 4.90 7.06 39.31
N GLN A 211 5.87 6.67 40.13
CA GLN A 211 6.07 7.24 41.45
C GLN A 211 6.33 8.75 41.40
N THR A 212 7.19 9.23 40.49
CA THR A 212 7.47 10.65 40.30
C THR A 212 6.21 11.45 39.99
N ARG A 213 5.25 10.82 39.26
CA ARG A 213 3.97 11.44 38.91
C ARG A 213 2.84 11.12 39.88
N GLN A 214 3.14 10.39 40.97
CA GLN A 214 2.16 9.95 41.96
C GLN A 214 1.02 9.13 41.36
N VAL A 215 1.34 8.25 40.37
CA VAL A 215 0.40 7.35 39.69
C VAL A 215 0.66 5.92 40.16
N GLN A 216 -0.40 5.19 40.47
CA GLN A 216 -0.31 3.77 40.84
C GLN A 216 -0.33 2.93 39.57
N LEU A 217 0.73 2.12 39.34
CA LEU A 217 0.81 1.18 38.22
C LEU A 217 0.58 -0.24 38.71
N GLN A 218 -0.37 -0.94 38.10
CA GLN A 218 -0.74 -2.31 38.48
C GLN A 218 -0.84 -3.23 37.26
N VAL A 219 -0.32 -4.46 37.39
CA VAL A 219 -0.42 -5.49 36.36
C VAL A 219 -1.17 -6.69 36.92
N GLN A 220 -2.20 -7.13 36.21
CA GLN A 220 -3.06 -8.26 36.62
C GLN A 220 -3.47 -9.13 35.43
N GLY A 221 -4.10 -10.26 35.70
CA GLY A 221 -4.65 -11.14 34.66
C GLY A 221 -4.00 -12.52 34.69
N GLN A 222 -4.09 -13.20 33.56
CA GLN A 222 -3.58 -14.56 33.38
C GLN A 222 -2.47 -14.61 32.33
N SER A 223 -1.53 -15.57 32.48
CA SER A 223 -0.51 -15.82 31.46
C SER A 223 -1.17 -16.19 30.12
N MET A 224 -0.85 -15.44 29.10
CA MET A 224 -1.27 -15.67 27.72
C MET A 224 -0.06 -15.52 26.82
N THR A 225 0.09 -16.42 25.85
CA THR A 225 1.23 -16.43 24.95
C THR A 225 0.83 -15.98 23.55
N ILE A 226 1.78 -15.29 22.89
CA ILE A 226 1.69 -14.97 21.47
C ILE A 226 2.97 -15.45 20.76
N HIS A 227 2.91 -15.57 19.45
CA HIS A 227 4.10 -15.76 18.61
C HIS A 227 4.42 -14.47 17.90
N GLY A 228 5.63 -13.95 18.10
CA GLY A 228 6.00 -12.66 17.53
C GLY A 228 7.38 -12.20 17.92
N VAL A 229 7.69 -10.93 17.65
CA VAL A 229 8.94 -10.27 17.98
C VAL A 229 8.83 -9.60 19.35
N TYR A 230 9.66 -10.05 20.30
CA TYR A 230 9.62 -9.59 21.69
C TYR A 230 9.73 -8.06 21.80
N GLN A 231 10.70 -7.47 21.12
CA GLN A 231 10.96 -6.02 21.16
C GLN A 231 9.75 -5.20 20.68
N ILE A 232 9.03 -5.69 19.68
CA ILE A 232 7.83 -4.99 19.17
C ILE A 232 6.68 -5.08 20.19
N ALA A 233 6.47 -6.26 20.79
CA ALA A 233 5.47 -6.43 21.83
C ALA A 233 5.79 -5.56 23.08
N GLU A 234 7.06 -5.51 23.48
CA GLU A 234 7.55 -4.64 24.54
C GLU A 234 7.32 -3.17 24.24
N GLU A 235 7.66 -2.71 23.02
CA GLU A 235 7.44 -1.32 22.60
C GLU A 235 5.97 -0.91 22.63
N ILE A 236 5.06 -1.81 22.25
CA ILE A 236 3.61 -1.57 22.34
C ILE A 236 3.21 -1.33 23.78
N VAL A 237 3.54 -2.26 24.69
CA VAL A 237 3.16 -2.18 26.10
C VAL A 237 3.80 -0.97 26.77
N TYR A 238 5.10 -0.72 26.50
CA TYR A 238 5.82 0.44 27.02
C TYR A 238 5.14 1.75 26.62
N ASN A 239 4.85 1.97 25.33
CA ASN A 239 4.23 3.22 24.87
C ASN A 239 2.83 3.42 25.42
N LEU A 240 2.04 2.34 25.58
CA LEU A 240 0.72 2.44 26.20
C LEU A 240 0.81 2.84 27.67
N CYS A 241 1.68 2.17 28.44
CA CYS A 241 1.87 2.46 29.86
C CYS A 241 2.49 3.85 30.09
N ASP A 242 3.50 4.25 29.31
CA ASP A 242 4.13 5.57 29.39
C ASP A 242 3.13 6.70 29.11
N ASN A 243 2.29 6.54 28.08
CA ASN A 243 1.20 7.48 27.81
C ASN A 243 0.18 7.53 28.96
N ALA A 244 -0.25 6.38 29.47
CA ALA A 244 -1.19 6.28 30.59
C ALA A 244 -0.67 6.93 31.87
N ILE A 245 0.65 6.87 32.12
CA ILE A 245 1.30 7.55 33.23
C ILE A 245 1.44 9.05 32.97
N LYS A 246 1.89 9.44 31.77
CA LYS A 246 2.13 10.85 31.39
C LYS A 246 0.87 11.70 31.42
N TYR A 247 -0.24 11.16 30.97
CA TYR A 247 -1.52 11.87 30.86
C TYR A 247 -2.47 11.54 32.01
N ASN A 248 -1.97 10.94 33.09
CA ASN A 248 -2.75 10.70 34.30
C ASN A 248 -2.87 11.92 35.21
N LYS A 249 -3.79 11.83 36.14
CA LYS A 249 -3.96 12.78 37.25
C LYS A 249 -3.08 12.35 38.45
N GLN A 250 -2.70 13.29 39.28
CA GLN A 250 -2.06 12.95 40.57
C GLN A 250 -3.00 12.06 41.41
N GLY A 251 -2.46 10.98 41.96
CA GLY A 251 -3.23 9.97 42.70
C GLY A 251 -4.04 9.02 41.80
N GLY A 252 -3.90 9.15 40.49
CA GLY A 252 -4.59 8.25 39.54
C GLY A 252 -3.96 6.87 39.44
N THR A 253 -4.60 6.02 38.67
CA THR A 253 -4.19 4.61 38.48
C THR A 253 -3.99 4.28 37.01
N VAL A 254 -3.05 3.38 36.72
CA VAL A 254 -2.86 2.69 35.46
C VAL A 254 -2.95 1.19 35.74
N THR A 255 -3.88 0.51 35.09
CA THR A 255 -4.08 -0.92 35.23
C THR A 255 -3.81 -1.59 33.90
N VAL A 256 -2.84 -2.50 33.88
CA VAL A 256 -2.54 -3.37 32.74
C VAL A 256 -3.16 -4.73 33.00
N THR A 257 -4.07 -5.18 32.13
CA THR A 257 -4.77 -6.46 32.29
C THR A 257 -4.48 -7.36 31.11
N VAL A 258 -3.98 -8.57 31.37
CA VAL A 258 -3.82 -9.62 30.36
C VAL A 258 -4.98 -10.62 30.49
N SER A 259 -5.73 -10.81 29.42
CA SER A 259 -6.94 -11.64 29.39
C SER A 259 -7.09 -12.32 28.03
N ALA A 260 -8.18 -13.08 27.87
CA ALA A 260 -8.55 -13.70 26.60
C ALA A 260 -9.92 -13.21 26.13
N ARG A 261 -10.06 -12.94 24.84
CA ARG A 261 -11.35 -12.76 24.18
C ARG A 261 -11.56 -13.94 23.22
N GLY A 262 -12.32 -14.92 23.68
CA GLY A 262 -12.36 -16.25 23.03
C GLY A 262 -10.99 -16.90 23.09
N ASN A 263 -10.38 -17.19 21.92
CA ASN A 263 -9.04 -17.78 21.82
C ASN A 263 -7.93 -16.73 21.53
N ARG A 264 -8.26 -15.46 21.59
CA ARG A 264 -7.33 -14.36 21.25
C ARG A 264 -6.79 -13.71 22.52
N PRO A 265 -5.46 -13.64 22.71
CA PRO A 265 -4.83 -12.90 23.80
C PRO A 265 -5.11 -11.40 23.69
N VAL A 266 -5.38 -10.75 24.83
CA VAL A 266 -5.67 -9.32 24.91
C VAL A 266 -4.82 -8.69 26.00
N VAL A 267 -4.14 -7.59 25.65
CA VAL A 267 -3.55 -6.67 26.64
C VAL A 267 -4.41 -5.40 26.65
N GLU A 268 -5.00 -5.10 27.81
CA GLU A 268 -5.75 -3.89 28.07
C GLU A 268 -4.92 -2.97 28.98
N VAL A 269 -4.71 -1.71 28.58
CA VAL A 269 -4.16 -0.66 29.41
C VAL A 269 -5.26 0.35 29.68
N ARG A 270 -5.60 0.52 30.95
CA ARG A 270 -6.63 1.44 31.46
C ARG A 270 -6.01 2.48 32.37
N ASP A 271 -6.29 3.73 32.13
CA ASP A 271 -5.92 4.85 33.00
C ASP A 271 -7.14 5.62 33.50
N THR A 272 -6.92 6.38 34.57
CA THR A 272 -7.90 7.31 35.15
C THR A 272 -7.52 8.77 34.89
N GLY A 273 -6.84 9.00 33.77
CA GLY A 273 -6.25 10.30 33.42
C GLY A 273 -7.24 11.33 32.89
N ILE A 274 -6.72 12.24 32.07
CA ILE A 274 -7.49 13.35 31.49
C ILE A 274 -8.46 12.89 30.40
N GLY A 275 -8.30 11.67 29.87
CA GLY A 275 -9.07 11.18 28.74
C GLY A 275 -8.80 11.91 27.44
N ILE A 276 -9.50 11.50 26.39
CA ILE A 276 -9.38 11.99 25.01
C ILE A 276 -10.76 12.39 24.51
N PRO A 277 -10.95 13.61 23.97
CA PRO A 277 -12.21 14.01 23.36
C PRO A 277 -12.62 13.09 22.21
N GLN A 278 -13.89 12.76 22.08
CA GLN A 278 -14.43 11.82 21.07
C GLN A 278 -14.04 12.18 19.64
N GLN A 279 -14.01 13.46 19.32
CA GLN A 279 -13.64 13.96 17.98
C GLN A 279 -12.18 13.72 17.62
N GLU A 280 -11.31 13.47 18.61
CA GLU A 280 -9.87 13.28 18.45
C GLU A 280 -9.47 11.80 18.37
N LEU A 281 -10.34 10.86 18.80
CA LEU A 281 -10.04 9.44 18.86
C LEU A 281 -9.57 8.85 17.52
N GLY A 282 -10.13 9.33 16.41
CA GLY A 282 -9.73 8.86 15.07
C GLY A 282 -8.30 9.28 14.67
N ARG A 283 -7.75 10.30 15.34
CA ARG A 283 -6.49 10.93 14.97
C ARG A 283 -5.33 10.65 15.91
N VAL A 284 -5.58 10.19 17.13
CA VAL A 284 -4.53 10.00 18.14
C VAL A 284 -3.44 9.00 17.76
N PHE A 285 -3.70 8.15 16.76
CA PHE A 285 -2.74 7.22 16.17
C PHE A 285 -1.99 7.79 14.95
N GLU A 286 -2.27 9.06 14.56
CA GLU A 286 -1.50 9.73 13.51
C GLU A 286 -0.12 10.15 14.05
N ARG A 287 0.89 10.17 13.18
CA ARG A 287 2.26 10.55 13.56
C ARG A 287 2.32 12.03 13.91
N PHE A 288 3.02 12.37 15.00
CA PHE A 288 3.16 13.74 15.55
C PHE A 288 1.85 14.39 16.00
N TYR A 289 0.75 13.61 16.02
CA TYR A 289 -0.52 14.14 16.47
C TYR A 289 -0.55 14.32 17.99
N ARG A 290 -1.14 15.43 18.44
CA ARG A 290 -1.33 15.79 19.85
C ARG A 290 -2.62 16.55 19.99
N VAL A 291 -3.46 16.15 20.92
CA VAL A 291 -4.74 16.84 21.25
C VAL A 291 -4.46 18.28 21.72
N ASP A 292 -3.46 18.48 22.58
CA ASP A 292 -3.01 19.80 23.04
C ASP A 292 -1.49 19.93 22.87
N LYS A 293 -1.07 20.85 21.99
CA LYS A 293 0.34 21.11 21.69
C LYS A 293 1.09 21.81 22.82
N SER A 294 0.40 22.56 23.70
CA SER A 294 1.01 23.32 24.80
C SER A 294 1.29 22.42 26.00
N HIS A 295 0.30 21.71 26.51
CA HIS A 295 0.46 20.80 27.66
C HIS A 295 1.38 19.60 27.32
N SER A 296 1.31 19.06 26.12
CA SER A 296 2.16 17.93 25.73
C SER A 296 3.63 18.31 25.52
N LYS A 297 3.98 19.59 25.32
CA LYS A 297 5.38 20.05 25.32
C LYS A 297 5.99 19.99 26.73
N GLU A 298 5.26 20.39 27.75
CA GLU A 298 5.70 20.31 29.14
C GLU A 298 5.84 18.86 29.64
N LEU A 299 5.00 17.96 29.12
CA LEU A 299 5.03 16.53 29.43
C LEU A 299 6.08 15.74 28.64
N GLY A 300 6.79 16.37 27.70
CA GLY A 300 7.86 15.73 26.89
C GLY A 300 7.39 14.73 25.84
N GLY A 301 6.12 14.79 25.43
CA GLY A 301 5.59 13.88 24.41
C GLY A 301 6.09 14.21 23.00
N THR A 302 6.48 13.20 22.22
CA THR A 302 6.90 13.32 20.82
C THR A 302 5.74 13.30 19.83
N GLY A 303 4.58 12.77 20.24
CA GLY A 303 3.44 12.48 19.36
C GLY A 303 3.65 11.24 18.47
N LEU A 304 4.70 10.45 18.76
CA LEU A 304 5.00 9.22 18.01
C LEU A 304 4.59 7.95 18.77
N GLY A 305 4.40 7.99 20.09
CA GLY A 305 4.15 6.79 20.90
C GLY A 305 2.96 5.97 20.45
N LEU A 306 1.78 6.56 20.26
CA LEU A 306 0.59 5.82 19.78
C LEU A 306 0.71 5.39 18.29
N SER A 307 1.46 6.13 17.47
CA SER A 307 1.75 5.68 16.10
C SER A 307 2.69 4.47 16.10
N ILE A 308 3.67 4.39 17.01
CA ILE A 308 4.50 3.20 17.24
C ILE A 308 3.63 2.00 17.66
N VAL A 309 2.69 2.20 18.58
CA VAL A 309 1.72 1.18 18.98
C VAL A 309 0.94 0.66 17.77
N LYS A 310 0.43 1.55 16.92
CA LYS A 310 -0.32 1.18 15.72
C LYS A 310 0.52 0.37 14.72
N HIS A 311 1.74 0.81 14.44
CA HIS A 311 2.65 0.12 13.52
C HIS A 311 3.10 -1.23 14.10
N GLY A 312 3.41 -1.30 15.38
CA GLY A 312 3.76 -2.53 16.08
C GLY A 312 2.60 -3.53 16.12
N ALA A 313 1.37 -3.07 16.40
CA ALA A 313 0.17 -3.90 16.35
C ALA A 313 -0.06 -4.47 14.95
N ASN A 314 0.05 -3.64 13.90
CA ASN A 314 -0.05 -4.10 12.51
C ASN A 314 1.03 -5.15 12.17
N TYR A 315 2.27 -4.95 12.62
CA TYR A 315 3.36 -5.90 12.41
C TYR A 315 3.07 -7.28 13.05
N LEU A 316 2.48 -7.27 14.26
CA LEU A 316 2.08 -8.49 14.98
C LEU A 316 0.68 -9.00 14.59
N ASN A 317 0.05 -8.44 13.54
CA ASN A 317 -1.32 -8.73 13.11
C ASN A 317 -2.35 -8.60 14.25
N ALA A 318 -2.13 -7.69 15.18
CA ALA A 318 -3.02 -7.39 16.28
C ALA A 318 -4.00 -6.26 15.94
N GLU A 319 -5.20 -6.32 16.51
CA GLU A 319 -6.22 -5.28 16.39
C GLU A 319 -6.12 -4.31 17.57
N LEU A 320 -6.40 -3.03 17.31
CA LEU A 320 -6.44 -1.98 18.32
C LEU A 320 -7.85 -1.48 18.53
N GLU A 321 -8.27 -1.44 19.79
CA GLU A 321 -9.50 -0.78 20.23
C GLU A 321 -9.16 0.34 21.23
N ILE A 322 -9.86 1.47 21.12
CA ILE A 322 -9.72 2.59 22.06
C ILE A 322 -11.10 3.06 22.51
N GLU A 323 -11.23 3.24 23.80
CA GLU A 323 -12.38 3.88 24.44
C GLU A 323 -11.84 4.96 25.36
N SER A 324 -12.39 6.15 25.28
CA SER A 324 -11.97 7.24 26.16
C SER A 324 -13.10 8.21 26.42
N GLU A 325 -13.14 8.74 27.62
CA GLU A 325 -14.05 9.78 28.03
C GLU A 325 -13.23 10.89 28.71
N GLU A 326 -13.45 12.13 28.27
CA GLU A 326 -12.74 13.29 28.79
C GLU A 326 -12.97 13.45 30.28
N GLN A 327 -11.88 13.71 31.05
CA GLN A 327 -11.84 13.77 32.50
C GLN A 327 -12.14 12.48 33.27
N VAL A 328 -12.40 11.36 32.57
CA VAL A 328 -12.62 10.03 33.20
C VAL A 328 -11.39 9.14 33.03
N GLY A 329 -10.87 9.02 31.79
CA GLY A 329 -9.69 8.22 31.48
C GLY A 329 -9.78 7.55 30.11
N THR A 330 -8.78 6.70 29.82
CA THR A 330 -8.65 6.01 28.53
C THR A 330 -8.45 4.51 28.75
N VAL A 331 -8.99 3.73 27.83
CA VAL A 331 -8.79 2.27 27.73
C VAL A 331 -8.31 1.97 26.32
N ILE A 332 -7.14 1.35 26.19
CA ILE A 332 -6.63 0.85 24.91
C ILE A 332 -6.43 -0.64 25.04
N ARG A 333 -6.96 -1.39 24.05
CA ARG A 333 -6.84 -2.85 23.98
C ARG A 333 -6.05 -3.22 22.74
N VAL A 334 -5.10 -4.13 22.93
CA VAL A 334 -4.35 -4.79 21.87
C VAL A 334 -4.79 -6.24 21.83
N ILE A 335 -5.45 -6.65 20.76
CA ILE A 335 -6.03 -7.99 20.59
C ILE A 335 -5.17 -8.74 19.60
N PHE A 336 -4.38 -9.66 20.08
CA PHE A 336 -3.47 -10.46 19.27
C PHE A 336 -4.20 -11.60 18.55
N PRO A 337 -3.66 -12.10 17.42
CA PRO A 337 -4.20 -13.29 16.78
C PRO A 337 -4.10 -14.51 17.71
N ALA A 338 -5.04 -15.43 17.59
CA ALA A 338 -4.96 -16.71 18.28
C ALA A 338 -3.70 -17.47 17.82
N LEU A 339 -3.02 -18.14 18.74
CA LEU A 339 -1.99 -19.10 18.37
C LEU A 339 -2.64 -20.18 17.50
N GLN A 340 -2.18 -20.33 16.27
CA GLN A 340 -2.54 -21.48 15.46
C GLN A 340 -1.85 -22.69 16.10
N GLU A 341 -2.63 -23.67 16.52
CA GLU A 341 -2.09 -24.99 16.87
C GLU A 341 -1.42 -25.54 15.61
N ALA A 342 -0.10 -25.81 15.72
CA ALA A 342 0.74 -26.33 14.63
C ALA A 342 0.42 -27.80 14.35
#